data_c4645963790e9f8912b922d3653a755e
#
_entry.id   c4645963790e9f8912b922d3653a755e
#
_cell.length_a   1.000
_cell.length_b   1.000
_cell.length_c   1.000
_cell.angle_alpha   90.00
_cell.angle_beta   90.00
_cell.angle_gamma   90.00
#
_symmetry.space_group_name_H-M   'P 1'
#
loop_
_entity.id
_entity.type
_entity.pdbx_description
1 polymer ?
#
loop_
_entity_poly.entity_id
_entity_poly.type
_entity_poly.pdbx_seq_one_letter_code
_entity_poly.pdbx_strand_id
1 'polypeptide(L)'
;MACITPWLARNYRTLGVPSLRSNFGAELRIGNGPGADGTWREYLHPTQNVYQMRRYQQLGEIAYVAGREREAVAFIREDFPRFLALCLKRFVYYWGGVPRLSEIPALAPIKNSVFLASSVLAFWGLGRALRKRQPGAWLLLWLILSYPAVYYAVFPHPRYRHPIEPELGILIVYVISEAQKKKGGQTEA
;
A
#
# COMPACT_ATOMS: atom_id res chain seq x y z
N MET A 1 -12.78 -7.62 -19.31
CA MET A 1 -12.86 -6.25 -19.89
C MET A 1 -14.27 -5.67 -19.84
N ALA A 2 -15.34 -6.41 -20.19
CA ALA A 2 -16.72 -5.90 -20.22
C ALA A 2 -17.19 -5.22 -18.91
N CYS A 3 -16.83 -5.72 -17.74
CA CYS A 3 -17.30 -5.20 -16.45
C CYS A 3 -16.80 -3.78 -16.09
N ILE A 4 -15.65 -3.34 -16.62
CA ILE A 4 -15.10 -2.00 -16.33
C ILE A 4 -15.46 -0.96 -17.39
N THR A 5 -15.94 -1.39 -18.55
CA THR A 5 -16.31 -0.49 -19.68
C THR A 5 -17.34 0.57 -19.28
N PRO A 6 -18.43 0.25 -18.55
CA PRO A 6 -19.40 1.27 -18.14
C PRO A 6 -18.78 2.36 -17.28
N TRP A 7 -17.84 1.98 -16.39
CA TRP A 7 -17.12 2.93 -15.53
C TRP A 7 -16.18 3.83 -16.34
N LEU A 8 -15.42 3.28 -17.27
CA LEU A 8 -14.56 4.05 -18.16
C LEU A 8 -15.37 5.00 -19.06
N ALA A 9 -16.50 4.55 -19.60
CA ALA A 9 -17.40 5.38 -20.39
C ALA A 9 -18.00 6.54 -19.57
N ARG A 10 -18.41 6.28 -18.32
CA ARG A 10 -18.85 7.32 -17.40
C ARG A 10 -17.73 8.35 -17.16
N ASN A 11 -16.53 7.89 -16.81
CA ASN A 11 -15.42 8.78 -16.53
C ASN A 11 -14.99 9.59 -17.75
N TYR A 12 -15.02 8.99 -18.94
CA TYR A 12 -14.79 9.73 -20.17
C TYR A 12 -15.83 10.84 -20.39
N ARG A 13 -17.12 10.56 -20.15
CA ARG A 13 -18.20 11.57 -20.30
C ARG A 13 -18.11 12.69 -19.27
N THR A 14 -17.70 12.40 -18.04
CA THR A 14 -17.70 13.38 -16.93
C THR A 14 -16.36 14.11 -16.76
N LEU A 15 -15.25 13.43 -17.03
CA LEU A 15 -13.89 13.94 -16.78
C LEU A 15 -13.08 14.17 -18.07
N GLY A 16 -13.60 13.73 -19.23
CA GLY A 16 -12.90 13.81 -20.52
C GLY A 16 -11.80 12.78 -20.71
N VAL A 17 -11.58 11.87 -19.74
CA VAL A 17 -10.53 10.83 -19.79
C VAL A 17 -11.07 9.47 -19.36
N PRO A 18 -10.72 8.37 -20.09
CA PRO A 18 -11.15 7.02 -19.74
C PRO A 18 -10.24 6.41 -18.66
N SER A 19 -10.27 6.97 -17.44
CA SER A 19 -9.45 6.51 -16.33
C SER A 19 -10.26 5.67 -15.34
N LEU A 20 -9.64 4.65 -14.73
CA LEU A 20 -10.24 3.91 -13.62
C LEU A 20 -10.26 4.75 -12.34
N ARG A 21 -9.19 5.52 -12.12
CA ARG A 21 -9.01 6.41 -10.98
C ARG A 21 -8.19 7.62 -11.41
N SER A 22 -8.70 8.81 -11.14
CA SER A 22 -8.10 10.07 -11.61
C SER A 22 -7.02 10.64 -10.70
N ASN A 23 -6.97 10.27 -9.41
CA ASN A 23 -6.19 10.97 -8.38
C ASN A 23 -4.73 10.49 -8.21
N PHE A 24 -4.24 9.56 -9.02
CA PHE A 24 -2.90 8.96 -8.83
C PHE A 24 -1.77 10.00 -8.76
N GLY A 25 -1.78 11.00 -9.65
CA GLY A 25 -0.75 12.04 -9.66
C GLY A 25 -0.74 12.90 -8.39
N ALA A 26 -1.91 13.14 -7.79
CA ALA A 26 -2.00 13.85 -6.52
C ALA A 26 -1.42 13.00 -5.36
N GLU A 27 -1.76 11.72 -5.32
CA GLU A 27 -1.21 10.77 -4.34
C GLU A 27 0.32 10.62 -4.48
N LEU A 28 0.79 10.53 -5.73
CA LEU A 28 2.23 10.48 -6.01
C LEU A 28 2.95 11.72 -5.46
N ARG A 29 2.35 12.91 -5.63
CA ARG A 29 2.90 14.18 -5.11
C ARG A 29 2.87 14.27 -3.59
N ILE A 30 1.86 13.74 -2.95
CA ILE A 30 1.80 13.65 -1.48
C ILE A 30 2.98 12.83 -0.95
N GLY A 31 3.29 11.72 -1.58
CA GLY A 31 4.41 10.88 -1.19
C GLY A 31 5.78 11.44 -1.61
N ASN A 32 5.87 12.12 -2.75
CA ASN A 32 7.14 12.52 -3.36
C ASN A 32 7.22 14.02 -3.58
N GLY A 33 8.22 14.64 -2.99
CA GLY A 33 8.47 16.08 -3.10
C GLY A 33 9.32 16.59 -1.94
N PRO A 34 9.62 17.89 -1.90
CA PRO A 34 10.37 18.49 -0.80
C PRO A 34 9.77 18.12 0.56
N GLY A 35 10.62 17.71 1.50
CA GLY A 35 10.21 17.29 2.83
C GLY A 35 9.52 15.93 2.91
N ALA A 36 9.51 15.11 1.85
CA ALA A 36 8.96 13.76 1.89
C ALA A 36 9.75 12.88 2.86
N ASP A 37 9.04 12.24 3.79
CA ASP A 37 9.58 11.37 4.84
C ASP A 37 9.14 9.90 4.73
N GLY A 38 8.41 9.58 3.66
CA GLY A 38 7.85 8.24 3.41
C GLY A 38 6.45 8.04 3.96
N THR A 39 5.86 9.04 4.62
CA THR A 39 4.51 9.00 5.17
C THR A 39 3.53 9.89 4.40
N TRP A 40 2.25 9.78 4.73
CA TRP A 40 1.22 10.67 4.21
C TRP A 40 1.36 12.08 4.79
N ARG A 41 1.27 13.09 3.91
CA ARG A 41 1.37 14.51 4.27
C ARG A 41 0.04 15.20 4.06
N GLU A 42 -0.71 15.36 5.14
CA GLU A 42 -2.08 15.92 5.15
C GLU A 42 -2.17 17.28 4.47
N TYR A 43 -1.21 18.16 4.75
CA TYR A 43 -1.22 19.54 4.24
C TYR A 43 -1.12 19.66 2.71
N LEU A 44 -0.81 18.57 2.01
CA LEU A 44 -0.82 18.53 0.54
C LEU A 44 -2.15 18.04 -0.04
N HIS A 45 -3.04 17.48 0.80
CA HIS A 45 -4.32 16.96 0.33
C HIS A 45 -5.38 18.08 0.30
N PRO A 46 -6.18 18.21 -0.79
CA PRO A 46 -7.18 19.27 -0.92
C PRO A 46 -8.20 19.31 0.23
N THR A 47 -8.62 18.15 0.76
CA THR A 47 -9.59 18.10 1.86
C THR A 47 -9.03 18.57 3.21
N GLN A 48 -7.72 18.67 3.35
CA GLN A 48 -7.05 19.06 4.58
C GLN A 48 -6.38 20.44 4.48
N ASN A 49 -6.39 21.04 3.30
CA ASN A 49 -5.74 22.33 3.05
C ASN A 49 -6.59 23.21 2.14
N VAL A 50 -7.06 24.33 2.68
CA VAL A 50 -7.92 25.27 1.97
C VAL A 50 -7.28 25.82 0.69
N TYR A 51 -5.96 26.07 0.71
CA TYR A 51 -5.24 26.53 -0.49
C TYR A 51 -5.24 25.47 -1.59
N GLN A 52 -4.98 24.23 -1.24
CA GLN A 52 -5.02 23.10 -2.19
C GLN A 52 -6.44 22.87 -2.71
N MET A 53 -7.46 23.02 -1.85
CA MET A 53 -8.86 22.91 -2.25
C MET A 53 -9.25 24.01 -3.24
N ARG A 54 -8.89 25.27 -2.99
CA ARG A 54 -9.14 26.38 -3.93
C ARG A 54 -8.48 26.13 -5.27
N ARG A 55 -7.23 25.69 -5.26
CA ARG A 55 -6.50 25.36 -6.48
C ARG A 55 -7.15 24.20 -7.25
N TYR A 56 -7.61 23.17 -6.54
CA TYR A 56 -8.37 22.05 -7.12
C TYR A 56 -9.67 22.52 -7.77
N GLN A 57 -10.43 23.39 -7.10
CA GLN A 57 -11.68 23.96 -7.62
C GLN A 57 -11.46 24.85 -8.85
N GLN A 58 -10.39 25.66 -8.86
CA GLN A 58 -10.08 26.55 -9.97
C GLN A 58 -9.61 25.80 -11.23
N LEU A 59 -8.79 24.78 -11.07
CA LEU A 59 -8.21 24.04 -12.20
C LEU A 59 -9.10 22.89 -12.68
N GLY A 60 -10.00 22.39 -11.84
CA GLY A 60 -10.69 21.14 -12.04
C GLY A 60 -9.78 19.92 -11.76
N GLU A 61 -10.42 18.77 -11.59
CA GLU A 61 -9.76 17.54 -11.13
C GLU A 61 -8.59 17.13 -12.03
N ILE A 62 -8.82 17.02 -13.33
CA ILE A 62 -7.83 16.48 -14.27
C ILE A 62 -6.59 17.37 -14.36
N ALA A 63 -6.77 18.67 -14.51
CA ALA A 63 -5.65 19.60 -14.63
C ALA A 63 -4.87 19.73 -13.32
N TYR A 64 -5.57 19.72 -12.18
CA TYR A 64 -4.94 19.72 -10.86
C TYR A 64 -4.06 18.47 -10.68
N VAL A 65 -4.62 17.28 -10.92
CA VAL A 65 -3.90 16.01 -10.74
C VAL A 65 -2.71 15.89 -11.69
N ALA A 66 -2.88 16.26 -12.97
CA ALA A 66 -1.78 16.29 -13.93
C ALA A 66 -0.66 17.26 -13.54
N GLY A 67 -1.01 18.40 -12.93
CA GLY A 67 -0.03 19.33 -12.36
C GLY A 67 0.75 18.73 -11.20
N ARG A 68 0.05 18.04 -10.28
CA ARG A 68 0.69 17.34 -9.15
C ARG A 68 1.60 16.20 -9.61
N GLU A 69 1.17 15.44 -10.62
CA GLU A 69 1.98 14.38 -11.21
C GLU A 69 3.29 14.91 -11.78
N ARG A 70 3.24 16.00 -12.57
CA ARG A 70 4.45 16.62 -13.12
C ARG A 70 5.44 17.07 -12.04
N GLU A 71 4.94 17.66 -10.94
CA GLU A 71 5.78 18.05 -9.80
C GLU A 71 6.43 16.84 -9.13
N ALA A 72 5.70 15.75 -8.95
CA ALA A 72 6.22 14.52 -8.37
C ALA A 72 7.27 13.86 -9.26
N VAL A 73 6.98 13.76 -10.56
CA VAL A 73 7.92 13.16 -11.54
C VAL A 73 9.19 13.99 -11.66
N ALA A 74 9.08 15.33 -11.65
CA ALA A 74 10.25 16.21 -11.64
C ALA A 74 11.15 15.93 -10.43
N PHE A 75 10.56 15.88 -9.22
CA PHE A 75 11.28 15.56 -7.99
C PHE A 75 11.94 14.18 -8.03
N ILE A 76 11.22 13.15 -8.55
CA ILE A 76 11.78 11.80 -8.67
C ILE A 76 12.95 11.76 -9.65
N ARG A 77 12.89 12.51 -10.76
CA ARG A 77 13.95 12.56 -11.75
C ARG A 77 15.18 13.32 -11.26
N GLU A 78 14.97 14.38 -10.46
CA GLU A 78 16.04 15.20 -9.90
C GLU A 78 16.87 14.41 -8.87
N ASP A 79 16.22 13.61 -8.03
CA ASP A 79 16.87 12.81 -6.98
C ASP A 79 16.28 11.39 -6.93
N PHE A 80 16.62 10.58 -7.94
CA PHE A 80 16.16 9.19 -8.03
C PHE A 80 16.65 8.30 -6.88
N PRO A 81 17.91 8.42 -6.39
CA PRO A 81 18.36 7.69 -5.21
C PRO A 81 17.49 7.95 -3.97
N ARG A 82 17.09 9.19 -3.74
CA ARG A 82 16.17 9.55 -2.65
C ARG A 82 14.80 8.90 -2.83
N PHE A 83 14.27 8.88 -4.05
CA PHE A 83 13.01 8.17 -4.32
C PHE A 83 13.10 6.69 -3.97
N LEU A 84 14.20 6.00 -4.34
CA LEU A 84 14.40 4.59 -3.98
C LEU A 84 14.51 4.40 -2.46
N ALA A 85 15.21 5.29 -1.77
CA ALA A 85 15.27 5.27 -0.30
C ALA A 85 13.89 5.44 0.34
N LEU A 86 13.05 6.33 -0.22
CA LEU A 86 11.65 6.49 0.20
C LEU A 86 10.82 5.22 -0.08
N CYS A 87 10.99 4.57 -1.22
CA CYS A 87 10.32 3.31 -1.54
C CYS A 87 10.68 2.20 -0.55
N LEU A 88 11.98 2.06 -0.22
CA LEU A 88 12.44 1.08 0.76
C LEU A 88 11.87 1.39 2.16
N LYS A 89 11.88 2.64 2.57
CA LYS A 89 11.29 3.07 3.85
C LYS A 89 9.80 2.77 3.92
N ARG A 90 9.06 2.99 2.83
CA ARG A 90 7.63 2.68 2.70
C ARG A 90 7.36 1.19 2.70
N PHE A 91 8.24 0.39 2.11
CA PHE A 91 8.18 -1.07 2.23
C PHE A 91 8.22 -1.48 3.70
N VAL A 92 9.18 -0.97 4.49
CA VAL A 92 9.28 -1.24 5.91
C VAL A 92 8.02 -0.79 6.66
N TYR A 93 7.50 0.39 6.35
CA TYR A 93 6.28 0.92 6.98
C TYR A 93 5.02 0.13 6.61
N TYR A 94 4.91 -0.35 5.39
CA TYR A 94 3.77 -1.15 4.95
C TYR A 94 3.66 -2.46 5.72
N TRP A 95 4.78 -3.12 5.96
CA TRP A 95 4.84 -4.43 6.63
C TRP A 95 5.04 -4.35 8.15
N GLY A 96 5.70 -3.32 8.63
CA GLY A 96 6.02 -3.15 10.05
C GLY A 96 5.13 -2.15 10.78
N GLY A 97 4.24 -1.44 10.07
CA GLY A 97 3.41 -0.38 10.62
C GLY A 97 4.00 1.02 10.41
N VAL A 98 3.12 1.98 10.20
CA VAL A 98 3.48 3.38 9.92
C VAL A 98 3.65 4.13 11.25
N PRO A 99 4.80 4.75 11.52
CA PRO A 99 4.96 5.65 12.66
C PRO A 99 3.99 6.83 12.55
N ARG A 100 3.50 7.35 13.66
CA ARG A 100 2.66 8.56 13.74
C ARG A 100 1.23 8.47 13.18
N LEU A 101 0.81 7.33 12.58
CA LEU A 101 -0.57 7.12 12.15
C LEU A 101 -1.40 6.39 13.22
N SER A 102 -1.33 6.85 14.45
CA SER A 102 -2.18 6.37 15.53
C SER A 102 -2.89 7.57 16.14
N GLU A 103 -4.21 7.50 16.23
CA GLU A 103 -5.03 8.49 16.95
C GLU A 103 -4.66 8.54 18.44
N ILE A 104 -4.14 7.42 18.97
CA ILE A 104 -3.63 7.32 20.34
C ILE A 104 -2.13 6.96 20.27
N PRO A 105 -1.21 7.93 20.45
CA PRO A 105 0.23 7.70 20.32
C PRO A 105 0.77 6.58 21.20
N ALA A 106 0.21 6.40 22.41
CA ALA A 106 0.60 5.34 23.33
C ALA A 106 0.34 3.91 22.77
N LEU A 107 -0.64 3.74 21.88
CA LEU A 107 -0.97 2.45 21.26
C LEU A 107 -0.17 2.18 19.98
N ALA A 108 0.56 3.16 19.47
CA ALA A 108 1.35 3.01 18.23
C ALA A 108 2.36 1.85 18.29
N PRO A 109 3.14 1.64 19.37
CA PRO A 109 4.06 0.52 19.48
C PRO A 109 3.36 -0.83 19.42
N ILE A 110 2.23 -0.98 20.13
CA ILE A 110 1.45 -2.24 20.17
C ILE A 110 0.90 -2.54 18.77
N LYS A 111 0.28 -1.55 18.13
CA LYS A 111 -0.24 -1.69 16.78
C LYS A 111 0.86 -2.11 15.79
N ASN A 112 1.99 -1.43 15.81
CA ASN A 112 3.10 -1.72 14.91
C ASN A 112 3.72 -3.10 15.19
N SER A 113 3.79 -3.53 16.46
CA SER A 113 4.23 -4.88 16.81
C SER A 113 3.31 -5.96 16.26
N VAL A 114 1.99 -5.76 16.33
CA VAL A 114 1.00 -6.68 15.73
C VAL A 114 1.15 -6.73 14.20
N PHE A 115 1.32 -5.58 13.55
CA PHE A 115 1.57 -5.51 12.12
C PHE A 115 2.83 -6.28 11.72
N LEU A 116 3.93 -6.06 12.43
CA LEU A 116 5.20 -6.74 12.17
C LEU A 116 5.09 -8.24 12.41
N ALA A 117 4.52 -8.65 13.55
CA ALA A 117 4.36 -10.05 13.89
C ALA A 117 3.51 -10.81 12.86
N SER A 118 2.37 -10.24 12.45
CA SER A 118 1.52 -10.83 11.42
C SER A 118 2.23 -10.91 10.07
N SER A 119 3.03 -9.91 9.70
CA SER A 119 3.85 -9.95 8.47
C SER A 119 4.89 -11.05 8.52
N VAL A 120 5.65 -11.15 9.60
CA VAL A 120 6.69 -12.19 9.77
C VAL A 120 6.10 -13.59 9.69
N LEU A 121 4.98 -13.81 10.40
CA LEU A 121 4.29 -15.11 10.38
C LEU A 121 3.74 -15.44 8.99
N ALA A 122 3.15 -14.47 8.28
CA ALA A 122 2.65 -14.67 6.93
C ALA A 122 3.78 -14.98 5.93
N PHE A 123 4.89 -14.22 5.96
CA PHE A 123 6.05 -14.51 5.11
C PHE A 123 6.68 -15.86 5.40
N TRP A 124 6.75 -16.24 6.67
CA TRP A 124 7.21 -17.58 7.05
C TRP A 124 6.28 -18.67 6.50
N GLY A 125 4.95 -18.45 6.63
CA GLY A 125 3.94 -19.35 6.05
C GLY A 125 4.07 -19.46 4.55
N LEU A 126 4.22 -18.35 3.85
CA LEU A 126 4.44 -18.34 2.40
C LEU A 126 5.71 -19.10 2.00
N GLY A 127 6.83 -18.87 2.69
CA GLY A 127 8.08 -19.60 2.43
C GLY A 127 7.95 -21.11 2.62
N ARG A 128 7.20 -21.53 3.65
CA ARG A 128 6.91 -22.96 3.87
C ARG A 128 5.97 -23.53 2.80
N ALA A 129 4.91 -22.79 2.44
CA ALA A 129 3.96 -23.21 1.42
C ALA A 129 4.65 -23.37 0.04
N LEU A 130 5.53 -22.45 -0.32
CA LEU A 130 6.32 -22.52 -1.56
C LEU A 130 7.28 -23.72 -1.55
N ARG A 131 8.02 -23.94 -0.45
CA ARG A 131 8.94 -25.09 -0.31
C ARG A 131 8.20 -26.43 -0.39
N LYS A 132 7.00 -26.51 0.17
CA LYS A 132 6.16 -27.71 0.13
C LYS A 132 5.31 -27.80 -1.14
N ARG A 133 5.48 -26.89 -2.08
CA ARG A 133 4.74 -26.82 -3.36
C ARG A 133 3.22 -26.85 -3.16
N GLN A 134 2.72 -26.15 -2.13
CA GLN A 134 1.29 -26.12 -1.85
C GLN A 134 0.53 -25.48 -3.04
N PRO A 135 -0.64 -26.04 -3.42
CA PRO A 135 -1.48 -25.41 -4.44
C PRO A 135 -1.81 -23.97 -4.08
N GLY A 136 -1.72 -23.06 -5.03
CA GLY A 136 -2.01 -21.65 -4.82
C GLY A 136 -0.90 -20.82 -4.15
N ALA A 137 0.20 -21.40 -3.65
CA ALA A 137 1.28 -20.65 -3.01
C ALA A 137 1.90 -19.59 -3.93
N TRP A 138 2.05 -19.88 -5.22
CA TRP A 138 2.54 -18.93 -6.21
C TRP A 138 1.56 -17.79 -6.45
N LEU A 139 0.25 -18.04 -6.41
CA LEU A 139 -0.76 -17.00 -6.53
C LEU A 139 -0.68 -16.03 -5.34
N LEU A 140 -0.56 -16.55 -4.12
CA LEU A 140 -0.37 -15.73 -2.91
C LEU A 140 0.93 -14.92 -2.97
N LEU A 141 2.03 -15.51 -3.46
CA LEU A 141 3.29 -14.78 -3.67
C LEU A 141 3.08 -13.58 -4.62
N TRP A 142 2.48 -13.81 -5.79
CA TRP A 142 2.25 -12.76 -6.76
C TRP A 142 1.32 -11.67 -6.23
N LEU A 143 0.28 -12.01 -5.49
CA LEU A 143 -0.61 -11.03 -4.85
C LEU A 143 0.15 -10.18 -3.83
N ILE A 144 0.94 -10.81 -2.95
CA ILE A 144 1.73 -10.13 -1.91
C ILE A 144 2.81 -9.23 -2.51
N LEU A 145 3.37 -9.57 -3.67
CA LEU A 145 4.37 -8.75 -4.35
C LEU A 145 3.74 -7.60 -5.15
N SER A 146 2.67 -7.88 -5.90
CA SER A 146 2.11 -6.91 -6.86
C SER A 146 1.19 -5.88 -6.21
N TYR A 147 0.34 -6.30 -5.27
CA TYR A 147 -0.65 -5.42 -4.66
C TYR A 147 -0.02 -4.23 -3.90
N PRO A 148 1.00 -4.42 -3.05
CA PRO A 148 1.59 -3.30 -2.31
C PRO A 148 2.51 -2.39 -3.14
N ALA A 149 2.91 -2.80 -4.34
CA ALA A 149 3.93 -2.11 -5.13
C ALA A 149 3.60 -0.62 -5.37
N VAL A 150 2.33 -0.30 -5.63
CA VAL A 150 1.89 1.09 -5.82
C VAL A 150 2.07 1.92 -4.54
N TYR A 151 1.89 1.33 -3.37
CA TYR A 151 2.01 2.03 -2.08
C TYR A 151 3.47 2.28 -1.68
N TYR A 152 4.41 1.54 -2.24
CA TYR A 152 5.84 1.86 -2.09
C TYR A 152 6.21 3.10 -2.92
N ALA A 153 5.57 3.30 -4.06
CA ALA A 153 5.80 4.50 -4.87
C ALA A 153 5.12 5.75 -4.31
N VAL A 154 3.92 5.63 -3.74
CA VAL A 154 3.16 6.77 -3.20
C VAL A 154 3.38 6.97 -1.70
N PHE A 155 2.66 6.30 -0.85
CA PHE A 155 2.83 6.22 0.61
C PHE A 155 2.02 5.06 1.19
N PRO A 156 2.47 4.41 2.27
CA PRO A 156 1.71 3.38 2.96
C PRO A 156 0.69 4.02 3.93
N HIS A 157 -0.45 3.35 4.07
CA HIS A 157 -1.43 3.64 5.09
C HIS A 157 -1.98 2.31 5.62
N PRO A 158 -2.27 2.14 6.93
CA PRO A 158 -2.75 0.87 7.49
C PRO A 158 -3.93 0.27 6.73
N ARG A 159 -4.91 1.08 6.33
CA ARG A 159 -6.09 0.64 5.55
C ARG A 159 -5.76 0.03 4.19
N TYR A 160 -4.60 0.33 3.62
CA TYR A 160 -4.20 -0.22 2.32
C TYR A 160 -3.73 -1.67 2.40
N ARG A 161 -3.53 -2.19 3.61
CA ARG A 161 -3.22 -3.59 3.84
C ARG A 161 -4.49 -4.45 4.00
N HIS A 162 -5.63 -3.85 4.40
CA HIS A 162 -6.88 -4.60 4.62
C HIS A 162 -7.29 -5.53 3.48
N PRO A 163 -7.16 -5.16 2.19
CA PRO A 163 -7.54 -6.06 1.09
C PRO A 163 -6.75 -7.36 1.01
N ILE A 164 -5.54 -7.43 1.58
CA ILE A 164 -4.71 -8.65 1.60
C ILE A 164 -4.60 -9.32 2.98
N GLU A 165 -5.28 -8.78 4.00
CA GLU A 165 -5.30 -9.39 5.34
C GLU A 165 -5.89 -10.81 5.35
N PRO A 166 -6.95 -11.16 4.58
CA PRO A 166 -7.43 -12.53 4.51
C PRO A 166 -6.36 -13.52 4.05
N GLU A 167 -5.57 -13.17 3.03
CA GLU A 167 -4.49 -14.00 2.48
C GLU A 167 -3.34 -14.15 3.47
N LEU A 168 -3.00 -13.07 4.18
CA LEU A 168 -2.03 -13.14 5.28
C LEU A 168 -2.54 -14.04 6.40
N GLY A 169 -3.84 -13.95 6.74
CA GLY A 169 -4.49 -14.82 7.72
C GLY A 169 -4.41 -16.30 7.34
N ILE A 170 -4.67 -16.65 6.07
CA ILE A 170 -4.53 -18.02 5.56
C ILE A 170 -3.10 -18.53 5.77
N LEU A 171 -2.09 -17.73 5.46
CA LEU A 171 -0.69 -18.12 5.63
C LEU A 171 -0.30 -18.29 7.10
N ILE A 172 -0.83 -17.47 7.99
CA ILE A 172 -0.61 -17.58 9.44
C ILE A 172 -1.25 -18.86 9.98
N VAL A 173 -2.52 -19.12 9.63
CA VAL A 173 -3.22 -20.36 10.03
C VAL A 173 -2.50 -21.58 9.50
N TYR A 174 -2.01 -21.54 8.28
CA TYR A 174 -1.21 -22.63 7.70
C TYR A 174 0.03 -22.97 8.57
N VAL A 175 0.79 -21.96 9.00
CA VAL A 175 1.97 -22.18 9.87
C VAL A 175 1.58 -22.79 11.21
N ILE A 176 0.51 -22.28 11.83
CA ILE A 176 0.04 -22.75 13.14
C ILE A 176 -0.40 -24.22 13.02
N SER A 177 -1.19 -24.57 12.00
CA SER A 177 -1.67 -25.94 11.74
C SER A 177 -0.52 -26.91 11.50
N GLU A 178 0.52 -26.50 10.78
CA GLU A 178 1.71 -27.30 10.55
C GLU A 178 2.50 -27.57 11.85
N ALA A 179 2.60 -26.54 12.71
CA ALA A 179 3.28 -26.69 14.00
C ALA A 179 2.53 -27.65 14.95
N GLN A 180 1.19 -27.60 14.94
CA GLN A 180 0.35 -28.50 15.75
C GLN A 180 0.46 -29.95 15.29
N LYS A 181 0.42 -30.22 13.97
CA LYS A 181 0.60 -31.57 13.42
C LYS A 181 1.94 -32.20 13.82
N LYS A 182 3.01 -31.39 13.83
CA LYS A 182 4.35 -31.87 14.24
C LYS A 182 4.40 -32.26 15.73
N LYS A 183 3.69 -31.55 16.60
CA LYS A 183 3.62 -31.86 18.03
C LYS A 183 2.78 -33.09 18.29
N GLY A 184 1.62 -33.27 17.65
CA GLY A 184 0.77 -34.46 17.82
C GLY A 184 1.44 -35.77 17.40
N GLY A 185 2.16 -35.76 16.27
CA GLY A 185 2.90 -36.95 15.82
C GLY A 185 4.12 -37.31 16.67
N GLN A 186 4.56 -36.46 17.59
CA GLN A 186 5.64 -36.78 18.56
C GLN A 186 5.12 -37.36 19.87
N THR A 187 3.81 -37.29 20.12
CA THR A 187 3.18 -37.78 21.38
C THR A 187 2.71 -39.23 21.21
N GLU A 188 2.62 -39.74 19.95
CA GLU A 188 2.16 -41.10 19.62
C GLU A 188 3.30 -42.07 19.28
N ALA A 189 4.55 -41.58 19.35
CA ALA A 189 5.77 -42.40 19.15
C ALA A 189 6.53 -42.59 20.46
#